data_c16acff6093b2ff03f02916aa4b106a6
#
_entry.id   c16acff6093b2ff03f02916aa4b106a6
#
_cell.length_a   1.000
_cell.length_b   1.000
_cell.length_c   1.000
_cell.angle_alpha   90.00
_cell.angle_beta   90.00
_cell.angle_gamma   90.00
#
_symmetry.space_group_name_H-M   'P 1'
#
loop_
_entity.id
_entity.type
_entity.pdbx_description
1 polymer ?
#
loop_
_entity_poly.entity_id
_entity_poly.type
_entity_poly.pdbx_seq_one_letter_code
_entity_poly.pdbx_strand_id
1 'polypeptide(L)' 'MNVFLAQVWLHEKILGQGKGRSIKAAEQEAAKVAYLAITQTQSIT' A
#
# COMPACT_ATOMS: atom_id res chain seq x y z
N MET A 1 -15.30 5.96 -15.91
CA MET A 1 -14.96 5.19 -14.73
C MET A 1 -13.64 5.67 -14.19
N ASN A 2 -13.59 6.12 -12.96
CA ASN A 2 -12.38 6.67 -12.41
C ASN A 2 -11.73 5.67 -11.48
N VAL A 3 -10.45 5.50 -11.66
CA VAL A 3 -9.68 4.63 -10.81
C VAL A 3 -8.55 5.46 -10.24
N PHE A 4 -8.37 5.38 -8.93
CA PHE A 4 -7.30 6.08 -8.26
C PHE A 4 -6.21 5.10 -7.87
N LEU A 5 -4.99 5.57 -7.89
CA LEU A 5 -3.85 4.75 -7.53
C LEU A 5 -3.15 5.41 -6.38
N ALA A 6 -2.90 4.68 -5.34
CA ALA A 6 -2.19 5.18 -4.18
C ALA A 6 -0.94 4.35 -3.93
N GLN A 7 0.07 4.98 -3.40
CA GLN A 7 1.33 4.32 -3.11
C GLN A 7 1.79 4.72 -1.73
N VAL A 8 2.40 3.78 -1.03
CA VAL A 8 3.00 4.03 0.26
C VAL A 8 4.50 3.88 0.10
N TRP A 9 5.21 4.94 0.39
CA TRP A 9 6.67 4.98 0.22
C TRP A 9 7.35 5.00 1.56
N LEU A 10 8.50 4.38 1.63
CA LEU A 10 9.38 4.52 2.77
C LEU A 10 10.76 4.82 2.21
N HIS A 11 11.24 6.02 2.51
CA HIS A 11 12.47 6.50 1.91
C HIS A 11 12.32 6.50 0.39
N GLU A 12 13.08 5.73 -0.30
CA GLU A 12 13.00 5.71 -1.75
C GLU A 12 12.41 4.42 -2.28
N LYS A 13 11.70 3.68 -1.44
CA LYS A 13 11.12 2.43 -1.87
C LYS A 13 9.62 2.46 -1.73
N ILE A 14 8.91 1.82 -2.65
CA ILE A 14 7.48 1.68 -2.55
C ILE A 14 7.20 0.44 -1.75
N LEU A 15 6.51 0.62 -0.62
CA LEU A 15 6.14 -0.51 0.23
C LEU A 15 4.81 -1.11 -0.17
N GLY A 16 3.93 -0.34 -0.72
CA GLY A 16 2.62 -0.84 -1.10
C GLY A 16 1.98 0.03 -2.13
N GLN A 17 1.05 -0.53 -2.87
CA GLN A 17 0.38 0.16 -3.93
C GLN A 17 -1.02 -0.39 -4.04
N GLY A 18 -1.99 0.45 -4.22
CA GLY A 18 -3.36 0.01 -4.29
C GLY A 18 -4.19 0.83 -5.25
N LYS A 19 -5.27 0.25 -5.73
CA LYS A 19 -6.20 0.89 -6.63
C LYS A 19 -7.57 0.87 -6.03
N GLY A 20 -8.36 1.86 -6.34
CA GLY A 20 -9.74 1.88 -5.89
C GLY A 20 -10.53 2.91 -6.64
N ARG A 21 -11.84 2.88 -6.44
CA ARG A 21 -12.73 3.82 -7.12
C ARG A 21 -12.79 5.15 -6.40
N SER A 22 -12.15 5.28 -5.27
CA SER A 22 -12.04 6.54 -4.58
C SER A 22 -10.64 6.64 -4.01
N ILE A 23 -10.22 7.83 -3.65
CA ILE A 23 -8.91 8.03 -3.07
C ILE A 23 -8.80 7.22 -1.78
N LYS A 24 -9.85 7.23 -0.98
CA LYS A 24 -9.81 6.49 0.28
C LYS A 24 -9.66 5.00 0.05
N ALA A 25 -10.38 4.45 -0.92
CA ALA A 25 -10.29 3.03 -1.21
C ALA A 25 -8.88 2.67 -1.71
N ALA A 26 -8.30 3.50 -2.56
CA ALA A 26 -6.96 3.25 -3.06
C ALA A 26 -5.93 3.32 -1.93
N GLU A 27 -6.09 4.29 -1.02
CA GLU A 27 -5.18 4.41 0.11
C GLU A 27 -5.28 3.23 1.05
N GLN A 28 -6.48 2.73 1.28
CA GLN A 28 -6.67 1.59 2.15
C GLN A 28 -6.02 0.34 1.58
N GLU A 29 -6.14 0.16 0.28
CA GLU A 29 -5.50 -0.98 -0.36
C GLU A 29 -3.98 -0.85 -0.31
N ALA A 30 -3.46 0.33 -0.57
CA ALA A 30 -2.02 0.54 -0.53
C ALA A 30 -1.48 0.33 0.88
N ALA A 31 -2.19 0.80 1.89
CA ALA A 31 -1.77 0.63 3.27
C ALA A 31 -1.78 -0.84 3.67
N LYS A 32 -2.76 -1.60 3.18
CA LYS A 32 -2.84 -3.01 3.50
C LYS A 32 -1.64 -3.75 2.91
N VAL A 33 -1.28 -3.45 1.67
CA VAL A 33 -0.14 -4.08 1.04
C VAL A 33 1.15 -3.69 1.78
N ALA A 34 1.29 -2.42 2.15
CA ALA A 34 2.46 -1.97 2.87
C ALA A 34 2.57 -2.65 4.24
N TYR A 35 1.44 -2.80 4.92
CA TYR A 35 1.43 -3.46 6.21
C TYR A 35 1.90 -4.90 6.09
N LEU A 36 1.43 -5.62 5.09
CA LEU A 36 1.85 -7.00 4.88
C LEU A 36 3.33 -7.07 4.54
N ALA A 37 3.83 -6.14 3.76
CA ALA A 37 5.25 -6.14 3.42
C ALA A 37 6.11 -5.93 4.67
N ILE A 38 5.69 -5.01 5.54
CA ILE A 38 6.45 -4.75 6.74
C ILE A 38 6.39 -5.94 7.69
N THR A 39 5.23 -6.52 7.88
CA THR A 39 5.11 -7.64 8.80
C THR A 39 5.86 -8.86 8.29
N GLN A 40 5.85 -9.10 7.00
CA GLN A 40 6.59 -10.23 6.47
C GLN A 40 8.09 -10.04 6.64
N THR A 41 8.56 -8.82 6.50
CA THR A 41 9.96 -8.56 6.70
C THR A 41 10.37 -8.75 8.14
N GLN A 42 9.49 -8.46 9.08
CA GLN A 42 9.82 -8.59 10.47
C GLN A 42 9.45 -9.91 11.08
N SER A 43 8.88 -10.79 10.34
CA SER A 43 8.38 -12.01 10.91
C SER A 43 9.43 -13.03 11.06
N ILE A 44 10.64 -12.67 11.09
CA ILE A 44 11.64 -13.59 11.21
C ILE A 44 11.89 -13.91 12.53
N THR A 45 11.48 -14.26 13.30
CA THR A 45 11.98 -14.58 14.57
C THR A 45 12.06 -15.99 14.79
#